data_f8475b38f994e631b5c898079dead9e4
#
_entry.id   f8475b38f994e631b5c898079dead9e4
#
_cell.length_a   1.000
_cell.length_b   1.000
_cell.length_c   1.000
_cell.angle_alpha   90.00
_cell.angle_beta   90.00
_cell.angle_gamma   90.00
#
_symmetry.space_group_name_H-M   'P 1'
#
loop_
_entity.id
_entity.type
_entity.pdbx_description
1 polymer ?
#
loop_
_entity_poly.entity_id
_entity_poly.type
_entity_poly.pdbx_seq_one_letter_code
_entity_poly.pdbx_strand_id
1 'polypeptide(L)'
;MGIGKVCWGIGLVVEPPATQGLELLTDLAPLHCWAWVWILAGATTFASAWVRFGQDAVGFLAASVPPALWAFVYGWAALLGHYPRGVFIFLWYLTSHVGVIWCASRVPPGGGGRRPAAEGAVEGSPR
;
A
#
# COMPACT_ATOMS: atom_id res chain seq x y z
N MET A 1 -6.72 3.43 1.04
CA MET A 1 -5.82 2.71 0.10
C MET A 1 -6.39 1.37 -0.40
N GLY A 2 -7.18 0.62 0.36
CA GLY A 2 -7.74 -0.67 -0.06
C GLY A 2 -8.65 -0.59 -1.29
N ILE A 3 -9.57 0.36 -1.33
CA ILE A 3 -10.54 0.54 -2.44
C ILE A 3 -9.83 0.78 -3.77
N GLY A 4 -8.80 1.62 -3.81
CA GLY A 4 -8.05 1.89 -5.04
C GLY A 4 -7.40 0.64 -5.64
N LYS A 5 -6.95 -0.31 -4.80
CA LYS A 5 -6.37 -1.59 -5.27
C LYS A 5 -7.43 -2.52 -5.83
N VAL A 6 -8.60 -2.56 -5.22
CA VAL A 6 -9.74 -3.32 -5.75
C VAL A 6 -10.14 -2.77 -7.11
N CYS A 7 -10.29 -1.45 -7.24
CA CYS A 7 -10.60 -0.81 -8.53
C CYS A 7 -9.52 -1.09 -9.58
N TRP A 8 -8.25 -1.02 -9.20
CA TRP A 8 -7.14 -1.36 -10.11
C TRP A 8 -7.19 -2.81 -10.56
N GLY A 9 -7.43 -3.74 -9.63
CA GLY A 9 -7.58 -5.16 -9.95
C GLY A 9 -8.76 -5.45 -10.87
N ILE A 10 -9.90 -4.79 -10.65
CA ILE A 10 -11.06 -4.88 -11.55
C ILE A 10 -10.70 -4.34 -12.94
N GLY A 11 -9.98 -3.22 -13.01
CA GLY A 11 -9.50 -2.66 -14.28
C GLY A 11 -8.64 -3.65 -15.06
N LEU A 12 -7.77 -4.41 -14.39
CA LEU A 12 -6.96 -5.46 -15.03
C LEU A 12 -7.78 -6.63 -15.58
N VAL A 13 -8.96 -6.88 -15.01
CA VAL A 13 -9.89 -7.91 -15.52
C VAL A 13 -10.66 -7.40 -16.73
N VAL A 14 -11.12 -6.15 -16.69
CA VAL A 14 -11.98 -5.55 -17.71
C VAL A 14 -11.18 -5.18 -18.96
N GLU A 15 -10.05 -4.51 -18.76
CA GLU A 15 -9.18 -4.05 -19.85
C GLU A 15 -7.71 -4.18 -19.40
N PRO A 16 -7.08 -5.32 -19.68
CA PRO A 16 -5.68 -5.51 -19.32
C PRO A 16 -4.78 -4.51 -20.06
N PRO A 17 -3.84 -3.85 -19.36
CA PRO A 17 -2.91 -2.92 -19.99
C PRO A 17 -2.02 -3.65 -21.00
N ALA A 18 -1.40 -2.88 -21.91
CA ALA A 18 -0.40 -3.42 -22.81
C ALA A 18 0.68 -4.18 -22.01
N THR A 19 1.06 -5.35 -22.50
CA THR A 19 1.98 -6.27 -21.81
C THR A 19 3.43 -5.79 -21.76
N GLN A 20 3.74 -4.66 -22.40
CA GLN A 20 5.09 -4.10 -22.41
C GLN A 20 5.61 -3.83 -20.99
N GLY A 21 6.71 -4.46 -20.65
CA GLY A 21 7.33 -4.39 -19.31
C GLY A 21 6.73 -5.33 -18.27
N LEU A 22 5.70 -6.10 -18.62
CA LEU A 22 5.07 -7.12 -17.79
C LEU A 22 5.31 -8.54 -18.29
N GLU A 23 6.21 -8.72 -19.26
CA GLU A 23 6.51 -10.01 -19.90
C GLU A 23 6.82 -11.07 -18.83
N LEU A 24 7.60 -10.74 -17.83
CA LEU A 24 7.94 -11.66 -16.74
C LEU A 24 6.70 -12.19 -15.99
N LEU A 25 5.70 -11.34 -15.78
CA LEU A 25 4.45 -11.74 -15.13
C LEU A 25 3.56 -12.55 -16.05
N THR A 26 3.52 -12.19 -17.33
CA THR A 26 2.69 -12.89 -18.33
C THR A 26 3.26 -14.25 -18.70
N ASP A 27 4.57 -14.44 -18.59
CA ASP A 27 5.23 -15.73 -18.75
C ASP A 27 4.90 -16.70 -17.61
N LEU A 28 4.71 -16.18 -16.41
CA LEU A 28 4.35 -16.99 -15.23
C LEU A 28 2.87 -17.31 -15.17
N ALA A 29 2.01 -16.36 -15.48
CA ALA A 29 0.56 -16.52 -15.47
C ALA A 29 -0.12 -15.39 -16.25
N PRO A 30 -1.31 -15.62 -16.84
CA PRO A 30 -2.06 -14.58 -17.53
C PRO A 30 -2.45 -13.44 -16.60
N LEU A 31 -2.52 -12.22 -17.13
CA LEU A 31 -2.73 -10.97 -16.36
C LEU A 31 -3.98 -11.00 -15.47
N HIS A 32 -5.04 -11.69 -15.89
CA HIS A 32 -6.26 -11.80 -15.07
C HIS A 32 -6.02 -12.55 -13.75
N CYS A 33 -5.06 -13.49 -13.70
CA CYS A 33 -4.68 -14.13 -12.44
C CYS A 33 -4.04 -13.14 -11.48
N TRP A 34 -3.22 -12.22 -11.99
CA TRP A 34 -2.59 -11.16 -11.21
C TRP A 34 -3.57 -10.11 -10.73
N ALA A 35 -4.69 -9.93 -11.44
CA ALA A 35 -5.78 -9.06 -10.99
C ALA A 35 -6.34 -9.49 -9.63
N TRP A 36 -6.46 -10.79 -9.39
CA TRP A 36 -6.91 -11.33 -8.10
C TRP A 36 -5.97 -10.99 -6.95
N VAL A 37 -4.66 -10.93 -7.21
CA VAL A 37 -3.67 -10.49 -6.20
C VAL A 37 -3.98 -9.07 -5.74
N TRP A 38 -4.33 -8.16 -6.65
CA TRP A 38 -4.71 -6.79 -6.32
C TRP A 38 -6.05 -6.71 -5.60
N ILE A 39 -7.04 -7.47 -6.04
CA ILE A 39 -8.37 -7.49 -5.41
C ILE A 39 -8.28 -8.02 -3.98
N LEU A 40 -7.63 -9.17 -3.79
CA LEU A 40 -7.45 -9.78 -2.47
C LEU A 40 -6.63 -8.90 -1.53
N ALA A 41 -5.52 -8.35 -2.02
CA ALA A 41 -4.71 -7.42 -1.25
C ALA A 41 -5.49 -6.15 -0.87
N GLY A 42 -6.31 -5.63 -1.77
CA GLY A 42 -7.18 -4.49 -1.51
C GLY A 42 -8.26 -4.79 -0.48
N ALA A 43 -8.92 -5.93 -0.60
CA ALA A 43 -9.93 -6.39 0.35
C ALA A 43 -9.35 -6.62 1.74
N THR A 44 -8.18 -7.29 1.82
CA THR A 44 -7.48 -7.52 3.09
C THR A 44 -7.05 -6.20 3.73
N THR A 45 -6.49 -5.28 2.95
CA THR A 45 -6.10 -3.94 3.44
C THR A 45 -7.32 -3.14 3.92
N PHE A 46 -8.46 -3.29 3.26
CA PHE A 46 -9.70 -2.65 3.67
C PHE A 46 -10.25 -3.25 4.96
N ALA A 47 -10.30 -4.58 5.06
CA ALA A 47 -10.77 -5.29 6.24
C ALA A 47 -9.90 -5.00 7.47
N SER A 48 -8.58 -4.92 7.29
CA SER A 48 -7.64 -4.64 8.39
C SER A 48 -7.77 -3.21 8.94
N ALA A 49 -8.44 -2.29 8.23
CA ALA A 49 -8.74 -0.96 8.74
C ALA A 49 -9.65 -0.96 9.98
N TRP A 50 -10.39 -2.06 10.21
CA TRP A 50 -11.22 -2.26 11.42
C TRP A 50 -10.47 -2.97 12.55
N VAL A 51 -9.25 -3.46 12.30
CA VAL A 51 -8.42 -4.10 13.33
C VAL A 51 -7.72 -3.01 14.14
N ARG A 52 -7.48 -3.29 15.43
CA ARG A 52 -6.81 -2.35 16.33
C ARG A 52 -5.42 -1.97 15.82
N PHE A 53 -5.13 -0.69 15.88
CA PHE A 53 -3.80 -0.14 15.59
C PHE A 53 -2.70 -0.94 16.32
N GLY A 54 -1.68 -1.37 15.59
CA GLY A 54 -0.54 -2.13 16.14
C GLY A 54 -0.60 -3.66 15.94
N GLN A 55 -1.74 -4.22 15.50
CA GLN A 55 -1.88 -5.65 15.17
C GLN A 55 -2.13 -5.87 13.67
N ASP A 56 -1.81 -4.90 12.86
CA ASP A 56 -2.17 -4.77 11.44
C ASP A 56 -1.05 -5.20 10.48
N ALA A 57 -0.13 -6.05 10.94
CA ALA A 57 0.98 -6.53 10.11
C ALA A 57 0.51 -7.19 8.81
N VAL A 58 -0.61 -7.93 8.87
CA VAL A 58 -1.18 -8.62 7.70
C VAL A 58 -1.72 -7.61 6.67
N GLY A 59 -2.46 -6.60 7.13
CA GLY A 59 -2.96 -5.53 6.27
C GLY A 59 -1.83 -4.73 5.63
N PHE A 60 -0.76 -4.53 6.36
CA PHE A 60 0.42 -3.82 5.90
C PHE A 60 1.20 -4.61 4.83
N LEU A 61 1.39 -5.92 5.04
CA LEU A 61 1.97 -6.81 4.06
C LEU A 61 1.11 -6.88 2.80
N ALA A 62 -0.20 -7.10 2.95
CA ALA A 62 -1.14 -7.10 1.84
C ALA A 62 -1.14 -5.76 1.07
N ALA A 63 -0.94 -4.65 1.78
CA ALA A 63 -0.81 -3.35 1.15
C ALA A 63 0.47 -3.19 0.32
N SER A 64 1.55 -3.83 0.71
CA SER A 64 2.89 -3.62 0.16
C SER A 64 3.26 -4.60 -0.94
N VAL A 65 2.80 -5.85 -0.87
CA VAL A 65 3.21 -6.93 -1.78
C VAL A 65 2.89 -6.64 -3.26
N PRO A 66 1.66 -6.29 -3.66
CA PRO A 66 1.39 -6.06 -5.08
C PRO A 66 2.20 -4.90 -5.68
N PRO A 67 2.29 -3.71 -5.03
CA PRO A 67 3.12 -2.63 -5.56
C PRO A 67 4.61 -2.97 -5.63
N ALA A 68 5.13 -3.71 -4.66
CA ALA A 68 6.53 -4.13 -4.66
C ALA A 68 6.82 -5.10 -5.82
N LEU A 69 5.92 -6.04 -6.08
CA LEU A 69 6.02 -6.98 -7.19
C LEU A 69 6.01 -6.23 -8.54
N TRP A 70 5.08 -5.30 -8.72
CA TRP A 70 5.01 -4.48 -9.94
C TRP A 70 6.25 -3.60 -10.11
N ALA A 71 6.71 -2.96 -9.04
CA ALA A 71 7.96 -2.21 -9.06
C ALA A 71 9.12 -3.09 -9.53
N PHE A 72 9.26 -4.28 -8.93
CA PHE A 72 10.32 -5.22 -9.30
C PHE A 72 10.28 -5.59 -10.78
N VAL A 73 9.12 -5.94 -11.31
CA VAL A 73 8.98 -6.36 -12.71
C VAL A 73 9.31 -5.25 -13.69
N TYR A 74 8.80 -4.04 -13.45
CA TYR A 74 9.14 -2.89 -14.30
C TYR A 74 10.60 -2.48 -14.20
N GLY A 75 11.19 -2.56 -12.98
CA GLY A 75 12.61 -2.32 -12.78
C GLY A 75 13.46 -3.34 -13.52
N TRP A 76 13.07 -4.61 -13.47
CA TRP A 76 13.75 -5.70 -14.18
C TRP A 76 13.68 -5.52 -15.70
N ALA A 77 12.49 -5.25 -16.25
CA ALA A 77 12.31 -4.99 -17.67
C ALA A 77 13.14 -3.79 -18.15
N ALA A 78 13.29 -2.76 -17.31
CA ALA A 78 14.12 -1.60 -17.61
C ALA A 78 15.61 -1.95 -17.60
N LEU A 79 16.07 -2.75 -16.64
CA LEU A 79 17.47 -3.21 -16.55
C LEU A 79 17.88 -4.06 -17.76
N LEU A 80 16.97 -4.89 -18.26
CA LEU A 80 17.20 -5.71 -19.46
C LEU A 80 17.07 -4.91 -20.76
N GLY A 81 16.68 -3.63 -20.71
CA GLY A 81 16.49 -2.79 -21.87
C GLY A 81 15.20 -3.04 -22.66
N HIS A 82 14.35 -3.96 -22.19
CA HIS A 82 13.09 -4.30 -22.86
C HIS A 82 12.05 -3.17 -22.74
N TYR A 83 12.08 -2.43 -21.62
CA TYR A 83 11.15 -1.34 -21.38
C TYR A 83 11.81 -0.18 -20.61
N PRO A 84 12.52 0.72 -21.28
CA PRO A 84 13.26 1.82 -20.62
C PRO A 84 12.38 2.74 -19.76
N ARG A 85 11.11 2.92 -20.14
CA ARG A 85 10.13 3.69 -19.33
C ARG A 85 9.79 3.02 -18.00
N GLY A 86 10.09 1.74 -17.84
CA GLY A 86 9.90 0.97 -16.61
C GLY A 86 10.61 1.58 -15.41
N VAL A 87 11.74 2.30 -15.62
CA VAL A 87 12.44 3.03 -14.54
C VAL A 87 11.53 4.03 -13.83
N PHE A 88 10.76 4.81 -14.59
CA PHE A 88 9.85 5.80 -14.01
C PHE A 88 8.70 5.15 -13.25
N ILE A 89 8.17 4.05 -13.77
CA ILE A 89 7.11 3.27 -13.12
C ILE A 89 7.64 2.62 -11.85
N PHE A 90 8.84 2.03 -11.90
CA PHE A 90 9.54 1.49 -10.73
C PHE A 90 9.70 2.55 -9.63
N LEU A 91 10.24 3.72 -9.97
CA LEU A 91 10.42 4.82 -9.03
C LEU A 91 9.09 5.33 -8.47
N TRP A 92 8.06 5.39 -9.29
CA TRP A 92 6.71 5.76 -8.85
C TRP A 92 6.19 4.79 -7.79
N TYR A 93 6.23 3.48 -8.04
CA TYR A 93 5.79 2.49 -7.06
C TYR A 93 6.64 2.52 -5.80
N LEU A 94 7.95 2.67 -5.93
CA LEU A 94 8.87 2.73 -4.81
C LEU A 94 8.58 3.94 -3.90
N THR A 95 8.44 5.12 -4.48
CA THR A 95 8.21 6.35 -3.70
C THR A 95 6.80 6.45 -3.14
N SER A 96 5.78 6.10 -3.93
CA SER A 96 4.37 6.24 -3.51
C SER A 96 3.94 5.19 -2.49
N HIS A 97 4.55 4.03 -2.46
CA HIS A 97 4.16 2.94 -1.55
C HIS A 97 5.19 2.74 -0.44
N VAL A 98 6.46 2.53 -0.78
CA VAL A 98 7.51 2.33 0.23
C VAL A 98 7.77 3.60 1.02
N GLY A 99 7.76 4.75 0.37
CA GLY A 99 7.92 6.05 1.04
C GLY A 99 6.81 6.34 2.04
N VAL A 100 5.56 6.09 1.67
CA VAL A 100 4.40 6.26 2.57
C VAL A 100 4.48 5.30 3.75
N ILE A 101 4.83 4.04 3.49
CA ILE A 101 5.02 3.02 4.50
C ILE A 101 6.12 3.43 5.49
N TRP A 102 7.25 3.85 4.97
CA TRP A 102 8.37 4.33 5.79
C TRP A 102 7.99 5.52 6.67
N CYS A 103 7.28 6.51 6.10
CA CYS A 103 6.80 7.65 6.88
C CYS A 103 5.80 7.23 7.96
N ALA A 104 4.88 6.33 7.65
CA ALA A 104 3.88 5.84 8.59
C ALA A 104 4.52 5.05 9.75
N SER A 105 5.58 4.27 9.49
CA SER A 105 6.28 3.48 10.52
C SER A 105 7.06 4.34 11.52
N ARG A 106 7.33 5.62 11.20
CA ARG A 106 8.03 6.56 12.06
C ARG A 106 7.12 7.38 12.97
N VAL A 107 5.81 7.26 12.83
CA VAL A 107 4.88 7.93 13.76
C VAL A 107 4.88 7.18 15.08
N PRO A 108 5.31 7.81 16.20
CA PRO A 108 5.34 7.14 17.49
C PRO A 108 3.93 6.70 17.91
N PRO A 109 3.76 5.50 18.45
CA PRO A 109 2.49 5.09 19.03
C PRO A 109 2.21 5.99 20.25
N GLY A 110 1.32 6.94 20.12
CA GLY A 110 0.92 7.81 21.23
C GLY A 110 0.82 9.30 20.96
N GLY A 111 1.05 9.77 19.72
CA GLY A 111 0.89 11.18 19.38
C GLY A 111 -0.57 11.68 19.30
N GLY A 112 -1.54 10.79 19.51
CA GLY A 112 -2.95 11.12 19.52
C GLY A 112 -3.48 11.38 20.92
N GLY A 113 -3.50 12.65 21.34
CA GLY A 113 -4.34 13.09 22.45
C GLY A 113 -3.74 12.99 23.84
N ARG A 114 -2.70 13.74 24.11
CA ARG A 114 -2.65 14.37 25.42
C ARG A 114 -3.86 15.34 25.46
N ARG A 115 -4.99 14.84 25.96
CA ARG A 115 -5.98 15.75 26.51
C ARG A 115 -5.25 16.57 27.54
N PRO A 116 -5.25 17.91 27.45
CA PRO A 116 -4.81 18.72 28.57
C PRO A 116 -5.63 18.24 29.77
N ALA A 117 -4.96 17.72 30.78
CA ALA A 117 -5.59 17.50 32.05
C ALA A 117 -6.28 18.81 32.38
N ALA A 118 -7.56 18.73 32.61
CA ALA A 118 -8.33 19.87 33.11
C ALA A 118 -7.73 20.25 34.46
N GLU A 119 -6.78 21.15 34.40
CA GLU A 119 -6.23 21.87 35.53
C GLU A 119 -7.29 22.90 35.95
N GLY A 120 -8.21 22.41 36.69
CA GLY A 120 -9.34 23.13 37.22
C GLY A 120 -9.80 22.50 38.52
N ALA A 121 -8.84 22.10 39.35
CA ALA A 121 -9.12 21.88 40.75
C ALA A 121 -9.44 23.25 41.36
N VAL A 122 -10.69 23.50 41.51
CA VAL A 122 -11.27 24.54 42.32
C VAL A 122 -10.65 24.50 43.69
N GLU A 123 -9.82 25.44 43.93
CA GLU A 123 -9.41 25.87 45.28
C GLU A 123 -10.63 26.52 45.92
N GLY A 124 -11.46 25.72 46.56
CA GLY A 124 -12.53 26.13 47.44
C GLY A 124 -11.96 26.37 48.82
N SER A 125 -11.62 27.61 49.10
CA SER A 125 -11.24 28.14 50.38
C SER A 125 -12.30 27.93 51.48
N PRO A 126 -11.90 27.65 52.69
CA PRO A 126 -12.80 27.44 53.82
C PRO A 126 -13.17 28.75 54.52
N ARG A 127 -14.38 28.77 55.04
CA ARG A 127 -14.69 29.51 56.27
C ARG A 127 -15.67 28.74 57.12
#